data_2598a4ceb5165fe105eae048334da42a
#
_entry.id   2598a4ceb5165fe105eae048334da42a
#
_cell.length_a   1.000
_cell.length_b   1.000
_cell.length_c   1.000
_cell.angle_alpha   90.00
_cell.angle_beta   90.00
_cell.angle_gamma   90.00
#
_symmetry.space_group_name_H-M   'P 1'
#
loop_
_entity.id
_entity.type
_entity.pdbx_description
1 polymer ?
#
loop_
_entity_poly.entity_id
_entity_poly.type
_entity_poly.pdbx_seq_one_letter_code
_entity_poly.pdbx_strand_id
1 'polypeptide(L)'
;MSDSRITESASVNPRPDLPDGTYDIDPEVSQLRFRAKAFAVAWVRGTMPVISGSISIRDGRVSGSGEIAADKVTTGLAPRDWHLRSSHYLGTARHPRIAVSVDGTGLEAGQFPCTVVVRDTPATVPLDVRAVQIQDGLLRIECHLVLDRTPFPMLPPLAGVSRRVDIELTLVATKRPPEHAAALES
;
A
#
# COMPACT_ATOMS: atom_id res chain seq x y z
N MET A 1 -35.12 28.89 -22.60
CA MET A 1 -34.32 27.69 -22.84
C MET A 1 -33.06 27.87 -22.01
N SER A 2 -33.09 27.42 -20.77
CA SER A 2 -32.01 27.60 -19.80
C SER A 2 -31.34 26.26 -19.60
N ASP A 3 -30.07 26.21 -20.03
CA ASP A 3 -29.23 25.05 -19.93
C ASP A 3 -28.53 25.08 -18.56
N SER A 4 -29.06 24.31 -17.62
CA SER A 4 -28.50 24.16 -16.28
C SER A 4 -27.39 23.07 -16.34
N ARG A 5 -26.17 23.50 -16.53
CA ARG A 5 -25.00 22.64 -16.31
C ARG A 5 -24.89 22.32 -14.81
N ILE A 6 -25.22 21.11 -14.48
CA ILE A 6 -24.93 20.56 -13.15
C ILE A 6 -23.42 20.33 -13.09
N THR A 7 -22.72 21.23 -12.44
CA THR A 7 -21.32 21.05 -12.07
C THR A 7 -21.30 20.03 -10.93
N GLU A 8 -21.01 18.79 -11.25
CA GLU A 8 -20.75 17.73 -10.26
C GLU A 8 -19.46 18.08 -9.53
N SER A 9 -19.66 18.75 -8.41
CA SER A 9 -18.60 19.08 -7.46
C SER A 9 -18.12 17.77 -6.85
N ALA A 10 -16.96 17.28 -7.27
CA ALA A 10 -16.28 16.21 -6.57
C ALA A 10 -16.14 16.61 -5.10
N SER A 11 -16.88 15.94 -4.23
CA SER A 11 -16.78 16.11 -2.77
C SER A 11 -15.36 15.74 -2.35
N VAL A 12 -14.51 16.74 -2.22
CA VAL A 12 -13.25 16.63 -1.48
C VAL A 12 -13.67 16.45 -0.03
N ASN A 13 -13.67 15.21 0.43
CA ASN A 13 -13.88 14.91 1.84
C ASN A 13 -12.80 15.67 2.62
N PRO A 14 -13.14 16.59 3.54
CA PRO A 14 -12.13 17.32 4.31
C PRO A 14 -11.27 16.26 5.04
N ARG A 15 -9.97 16.24 4.71
CA ARG A 15 -9.06 15.35 5.41
C ARG A 15 -8.99 15.79 6.86
N PRO A 16 -9.11 14.85 7.82
CA PRO A 16 -9.00 15.19 9.21
C PRO A 16 -7.63 15.84 9.48
N ASP A 17 -7.58 16.83 10.35
CA ASP A 17 -6.34 17.33 10.91
C ASP A 17 -5.63 16.14 11.57
N LEU A 18 -4.59 15.65 10.91
CA LEU A 18 -3.82 14.52 11.39
C LEU A 18 -2.77 15.05 12.37
N PRO A 19 -2.84 14.68 13.66
CA PRO A 19 -1.87 15.13 14.63
C PRO A 19 -0.46 14.68 14.28
N ASP A 20 0.50 15.57 14.41
CA ASP A 20 1.91 15.26 14.26
C ASP A 20 2.31 14.12 15.18
N GLY A 21 3.17 13.26 14.68
CA GLY A 21 3.68 12.11 15.40
C GLY A 21 4.10 10.96 14.49
N THR A 22 4.61 9.93 15.13
CA THR A 22 4.91 8.66 14.48
C THR A 22 3.82 7.64 14.85
N TYR A 23 3.34 6.92 13.86
CA TYR A 23 2.31 5.90 13.99
C TYR A 23 2.89 4.56 13.57
N ASP A 24 2.84 3.57 14.43
CA ASP A 24 3.27 2.21 14.14
C ASP A 24 2.12 1.41 13.54
N ILE A 25 2.35 0.82 12.38
CA ILE A 25 1.35 0.02 11.67
C ILE A 25 1.16 -1.29 12.40
N ASP A 26 -0.09 -1.61 12.69
CA ASP A 26 -0.49 -2.90 13.26
C ASP A 26 -0.63 -3.93 12.12
N PRO A 27 0.24 -4.94 12.04
CA PRO A 27 0.22 -5.94 10.98
C PRO A 27 -0.96 -6.90 11.07
N GLU A 28 -1.56 -7.09 12.25
CA GLU A 28 -2.64 -8.07 12.43
C GLU A 28 -3.96 -7.60 11.83
N VAL A 29 -4.18 -6.28 11.80
CA VAL A 29 -5.42 -5.67 11.30
C VAL A 29 -5.21 -4.88 10.00
N SER A 30 -3.95 -4.71 9.56
CA SER A 30 -3.62 -4.11 8.27
C SER A 30 -3.65 -5.16 7.15
N GLN A 31 -4.15 -4.78 5.97
CA GLN A 31 -4.38 -5.73 4.90
C GLN A 31 -3.99 -5.16 3.54
N LEU A 32 -3.26 -5.95 2.76
CA LEU A 32 -3.02 -5.73 1.34
C LEU A 32 -3.81 -6.74 0.52
N ARG A 33 -4.62 -6.23 -0.40
CA ARG A 33 -5.32 -7.01 -1.43
C ARG A 33 -4.81 -6.62 -2.80
N PHE A 34 -4.70 -7.56 -3.69
CA PHE A 34 -4.37 -7.28 -5.07
C PHE A 34 -5.30 -8.04 -6.03
N ARG A 35 -5.42 -7.49 -7.24
CA ARG A 35 -6.08 -8.18 -8.35
C ARG A 35 -5.34 -7.93 -9.65
N ALA A 36 -5.29 -8.94 -10.49
CA ALA A 36 -4.72 -8.86 -11.83
C ALA A 36 -5.58 -9.65 -12.81
N LYS A 37 -5.62 -9.22 -14.07
CA LYS A 37 -6.28 -10.00 -15.12
C LYS A 37 -5.37 -11.15 -15.56
N ALA A 38 -5.94 -12.34 -15.68
CA ALA A 38 -5.32 -13.49 -16.32
C ALA A 38 -6.05 -13.79 -17.65
N PHE A 39 -5.29 -14.04 -18.70
CA PHE A 39 -5.81 -14.34 -20.05
C PHE A 39 -6.86 -13.34 -20.56
N ALA A 40 -6.72 -12.06 -20.19
CA ALA A 40 -7.62 -10.95 -20.53
C ALA A 40 -9.07 -11.09 -20.04
N VAL A 41 -9.50 -12.23 -19.53
CA VAL A 41 -10.90 -12.53 -19.19
C VAL A 41 -11.16 -12.84 -17.72
N ALA A 42 -10.19 -13.37 -16.98
CA ALA A 42 -10.36 -13.77 -15.59
C ALA A 42 -9.64 -12.83 -14.62
N TRP A 43 -10.29 -12.48 -13.51
CA TRP A 43 -9.66 -11.75 -12.41
C TRP A 43 -9.07 -12.75 -11.41
N VAL A 44 -7.77 -12.63 -11.20
CA VAL A 44 -7.09 -13.28 -10.08
C VAL A 44 -7.04 -12.26 -8.94
N ARG A 45 -7.52 -12.65 -7.78
CA ARG A 45 -7.44 -11.87 -6.54
C ARG A 45 -6.55 -12.60 -5.56
N GLY A 46 -5.87 -11.84 -4.73
CA GLY A 46 -5.04 -12.41 -3.67
C GLY A 46 -4.75 -11.38 -2.58
N THR A 47 -4.06 -11.86 -1.57
CA THR A 47 -3.63 -11.06 -0.42
C THR A 47 -2.17 -11.33 -0.10
N MET A 48 -1.52 -10.35 0.54
CA MET A 48 -0.21 -10.49 1.17
C MET A 48 -0.28 -9.83 2.55
N PRO A 49 0.21 -10.46 3.61
CA PRO A 49 0.26 -9.84 4.93
C PRO A 49 1.21 -8.64 4.95
N VAL A 50 0.82 -7.58 5.65
CA VAL A 50 1.73 -6.52 6.10
C VAL A 50 2.56 -7.11 7.25
N ILE A 51 3.87 -6.87 7.27
CA ILE A 51 4.75 -7.38 8.32
C ILE A 51 5.01 -6.31 9.37
N SER A 52 5.33 -5.11 8.89
CA SER A 52 5.72 -3.98 9.73
C SER A 52 5.58 -2.69 8.96
N GLY A 53 5.63 -1.57 9.65
CA GLY A 53 5.70 -0.26 9.05
C GLY A 53 5.48 0.84 10.05
N SER A 54 5.81 2.04 9.62
CA SER A 54 5.54 3.27 10.37
C SER A 54 5.18 4.42 9.44
N ILE A 55 4.38 5.34 9.95
CA ILE A 55 3.97 6.57 9.27
C ILE A 55 4.36 7.73 10.16
N SER A 56 5.11 8.68 9.64
CA SER A 56 5.47 9.92 10.33
C SER A 56 4.74 11.09 9.71
N ILE A 57 4.07 11.87 10.54
CA ILE A 57 3.38 13.09 10.15
C ILE A 57 4.07 14.24 10.88
N ARG A 58 4.56 15.22 10.13
CA ARG A 58 5.23 16.42 10.65
C ARG A 58 4.92 17.62 9.76
N ASP A 59 4.41 18.67 10.34
CA ASP A 59 4.12 19.95 9.64
C ASP A 59 3.31 19.72 8.35
N GLY A 60 2.27 18.88 8.41
CA GLY A 60 1.43 18.55 7.26
C GLY A 60 2.11 17.70 6.17
N ARG A 61 3.28 17.13 6.43
CA ARG A 61 4.00 16.23 5.55
C ARG A 61 3.93 14.79 6.05
N VAL A 62 3.79 13.86 5.13
CA VAL A 62 3.75 12.42 5.43
C VAL A 62 4.96 11.74 4.85
N SER A 63 5.64 10.97 5.67
CA SER A 63 6.62 9.98 5.25
C SER A 63 6.26 8.65 5.89
N GLY A 64 6.65 7.56 5.27
CA GLY A 64 6.36 6.24 5.82
C GLY A 64 7.13 5.15 5.11
N SER A 65 7.28 4.04 5.81
CA SER A 65 7.88 2.83 5.25
C SER A 65 7.20 1.59 5.82
N GLY A 66 7.27 0.50 5.08
CA GLY A 66 6.71 -0.76 5.52
C GLY A 66 7.21 -1.94 4.70
N GLU A 67 6.96 -3.12 5.22
CA GLU A 67 7.30 -4.39 4.60
C GLU A 67 6.08 -5.28 4.44
N ILE A 68 6.03 -6.00 3.34
CA ILE A 68 4.95 -6.91 2.96
C ILE A 68 5.55 -8.29 2.76
N ALA A 69 4.89 -9.33 3.28
CA ALA A 69 5.32 -10.71 3.16
C ALA A 69 5.00 -11.28 1.77
N ALA A 70 5.96 -11.19 0.84
CA ALA A 70 5.81 -11.77 -0.49
C ALA A 70 5.74 -13.31 -0.45
N ASP A 71 6.45 -13.93 0.50
CA ASP A 71 6.47 -15.38 0.72
C ASP A 71 5.13 -15.94 1.23
N LYS A 72 4.26 -15.08 1.76
CA LYS A 72 2.91 -15.40 2.24
C LYS A 72 1.80 -15.05 1.25
N VAL A 73 2.15 -14.74 -0.01
CA VAL A 73 1.16 -14.48 -1.04
C VAL A 73 0.17 -15.64 -1.14
N THR A 74 -1.12 -15.32 -1.16
CA THR A 74 -2.17 -16.30 -1.37
C THR A 74 -3.26 -15.78 -2.29
N THR A 75 -3.75 -16.65 -3.15
CA THR A 75 -4.85 -16.41 -4.08
C THR A 75 -5.98 -17.44 -3.90
N GLY A 76 -5.86 -18.28 -2.85
CA GLY A 76 -6.79 -19.36 -2.57
C GLY A 76 -6.60 -20.61 -3.43
N LEU A 77 -5.58 -20.64 -4.31
CA LEU A 77 -5.23 -21.82 -5.13
C LEU A 77 -3.75 -22.17 -4.96
N ALA A 78 -3.46 -23.23 -4.23
CA ALA A 78 -2.11 -23.65 -3.87
C ALA A 78 -1.12 -23.77 -5.05
N PRO A 79 -1.49 -24.37 -6.22
CA PRO A 79 -0.57 -24.42 -7.37
C PRO A 79 -0.19 -23.03 -7.90
N ARG A 80 -1.15 -22.10 -7.93
CA ARG A 80 -0.90 -20.71 -8.36
C ARG A 80 -0.04 -19.99 -7.35
N ASP A 81 -0.29 -20.15 -6.06
CA ASP A 81 0.47 -19.52 -4.98
C ASP A 81 1.93 -20.00 -5.00
N TRP A 82 2.16 -21.30 -5.23
CA TRP A 82 3.50 -21.85 -5.43
C TRP A 82 4.18 -21.21 -6.65
N HIS A 83 3.47 -21.06 -7.77
CA HIS A 83 4.01 -20.45 -8.97
C HIS A 83 4.35 -18.98 -8.78
N LEU A 84 3.50 -18.21 -8.07
CA LEU A 84 3.77 -16.82 -7.74
C LEU A 84 5.03 -16.66 -6.86
N ARG A 85 5.30 -17.61 -5.96
CA ARG A 85 6.51 -17.62 -5.12
C ARG A 85 7.78 -18.02 -5.87
N SER A 86 7.65 -18.66 -7.01
CA SER A 86 8.80 -19.17 -7.79
C SER A 86 9.73 -18.05 -8.26
N SER A 87 10.93 -18.44 -8.70
CA SER A 87 11.93 -17.52 -9.28
C SER A 87 11.45 -16.81 -10.56
N HIS A 88 10.43 -17.34 -11.21
CA HIS A 88 9.81 -16.73 -12.41
C HIS A 88 8.96 -15.48 -12.06
N TYR A 89 8.49 -15.37 -10.83
CA TYR A 89 7.67 -14.23 -10.38
C TYR A 89 8.31 -13.52 -9.20
N LEU A 90 7.83 -13.77 -7.98
CA LEU A 90 8.30 -13.04 -6.79
C LEU A 90 9.67 -13.49 -6.29
N GLY A 91 10.08 -14.71 -6.59
CA GLY A 91 11.39 -15.23 -6.19
C GLY A 91 11.58 -15.28 -4.67
N THR A 92 10.53 -15.65 -3.94
CA THR A 92 10.42 -15.47 -2.48
C THR A 92 11.47 -16.25 -1.66
N ALA A 93 12.11 -17.26 -2.25
CA ALA A 93 13.21 -17.96 -1.59
C ALA A 93 14.43 -17.05 -1.34
N ARG A 94 14.62 -16.00 -2.16
CA ARG A 94 15.68 -15.01 -2.01
C ARG A 94 15.16 -13.65 -1.59
N HIS A 95 13.93 -13.31 -1.99
CA HIS A 95 13.29 -12.02 -1.77
C HIS A 95 11.93 -12.23 -1.07
N PRO A 96 11.92 -12.65 0.21
CA PRO A 96 10.68 -12.98 0.93
C PRO A 96 9.80 -11.76 1.22
N ARG A 97 10.34 -10.54 1.03
CA ARG A 97 9.69 -9.28 1.38
C ARG A 97 9.65 -8.31 0.20
N ILE A 98 8.64 -7.45 0.22
CA ILE A 98 8.52 -6.27 -0.63
C ILE A 98 8.60 -5.07 0.30
N ALA A 99 9.55 -4.16 0.03
CA ALA A 99 9.65 -2.92 0.77
C ALA A 99 8.85 -1.82 0.07
N VAL A 100 8.23 -0.96 0.88
CA VAL A 100 7.42 0.17 0.41
C VAL A 100 7.82 1.41 1.18
N SER A 101 7.96 2.54 0.50
CA SER A 101 8.21 3.83 1.16
C SER A 101 7.53 4.99 0.47
N VAL A 102 7.15 5.98 1.26
CA VAL A 102 6.61 7.27 0.84
C VAL A 102 7.45 8.35 1.52
N ASP A 103 7.90 9.34 0.78
CA ASP A 103 8.78 10.38 1.30
C ASP A 103 8.18 11.78 1.15
N GLY A 104 8.06 12.47 2.29
CA GLY A 104 7.92 13.92 2.46
C GLY A 104 6.86 14.67 1.65
N THR A 105 5.78 14.01 1.25
CA THR A 105 4.72 14.65 0.45
C THR A 105 3.69 15.33 1.34
N GLY A 106 3.24 16.53 0.97
CA GLY A 106 2.17 17.24 1.67
C GLY A 106 0.83 16.50 1.62
N LEU A 107 0.10 16.53 2.72
CA LEU A 107 -1.20 15.85 2.89
C LEU A 107 -2.26 16.26 1.85
N GLU A 108 -2.16 17.47 1.31
CA GLU A 108 -3.09 18.01 0.30
C GLU A 108 -2.92 17.39 -1.10
N ALA A 109 -1.81 16.73 -1.38
CA ALA A 109 -1.48 16.27 -2.73
C ALA A 109 -2.44 15.20 -3.29
N GLY A 110 -3.15 14.45 -2.43
CA GLY A 110 -4.07 13.40 -2.86
C GLY A 110 -3.39 12.14 -3.40
N GLN A 111 -2.29 12.33 -4.08
CA GLN A 111 -1.41 11.28 -4.58
C GLN A 111 -0.02 11.44 -3.98
N PHE A 112 0.55 10.34 -3.55
CA PHE A 112 1.87 10.29 -2.94
C PHE A 112 2.81 9.47 -3.83
N PRO A 113 4.02 9.97 -4.15
CA PRO A 113 5.02 9.13 -4.79
C PRO A 113 5.43 8.01 -3.83
N CYS A 114 5.13 6.78 -4.23
CA CYS A 114 5.40 5.57 -3.46
C CYS A 114 6.47 4.76 -4.17
N THR A 115 7.57 4.50 -3.49
CA THR A 115 8.61 3.60 -3.99
C THR A 115 8.32 2.19 -3.50
N VAL A 116 8.19 1.26 -4.45
CA VAL A 116 7.99 -0.17 -4.19
C VAL A 116 9.23 -0.91 -4.66
N VAL A 117 9.83 -1.71 -3.81
CA VAL A 117 11.02 -2.52 -4.13
C VAL A 117 10.63 -3.98 -4.18
N VAL A 118 10.67 -4.56 -5.38
CA VAL A 118 10.41 -5.99 -5.61
C VAL A 118 11.64 -6.65 -6.20
N ARG A 119 12.14 -7.70 -5.57
CA ARG A 119 13.36 -8.40 -6.00
C ARG A 119 14.54 -7.44 -6.21
N ASP A 120 14.78 -6.57 -5.23
CA ASP A 120 15.82 -5.53 -5.21
C ASP A 120 15.69 -4.48 -6.33
N THR A 121 14.59 -4.48 -7.08
CA THR A 121 14.32 -3.51 -8.14
C THR A 121 13.30 -2.48 -7.63
N PRO A 122 13.67 -1.20 -7.53
CA PRO A 122 12.76 -0.14 -7.15
C PRO A 122 11.91 0.33 -8.33
N ALA A 123 10.67 0.69 -8.05
CA ALA A 123 9.80 1.43 -8.96
C ALA A 123 8.97 2.45 -8.18
N THR A 124 8.82 3.66 -8.71
CA THR A 124 7.98 4.68 -8.11
C THR A 124 6.63 4.71 -8.81
N VAL A 125 5.56 4.65 -8.03
CA VAL A 125 4.18 4.66 -8.50
C VAL A 125 3.35 5.65 -7.68
N PRO A 126 2.31 6.26 -8.27
CA PRO A 126 1.40 7.09 -7.50
C PRO A 126 0.56 6.22 -6.56
N LEU A 127 0.55 6.59 -5.28
CA LEU A 127 -0.31 6.02 -4.25
C LEU A 127 -1.48 6.97 -4.01
N ASP A 128 -2.69 6.55 -4.33
CA ASP A 128 -3.91 7.31 -4.08
C ASP A 128 -4.40 7.03 -2.66
N VAL A 129 -4.45 8.04 -1.80
CA VAL A 129 -5.08 7.96 -0.49
C VAL A 129 -6.56 8.27 -0.63
N ARG A 130 -7.41 7.28 -0.43
CA ARG A 130 -8.86 7.36 -0.62
C ARG A 130 -9.60 7.80 0.63
N ALA A 131 -9.16 7.32 1.79
CA ALA A 131 -9.75 7.68 3.06
C ALA A 131 -8.71 7.72 4.17
N VAL A 132 -8.89 8.65 5.09
CA VAL A 132 -8.12 8.74 6.34
C VAL A 132 -9.12 8.99 7.47
N GLN A 133 -9.07 8.17 8.50
CA GLN A 133 -9.96 8.24 9.65
C GLN A 133 -9.15 8.07 10.93
N ILE A 134 -9.50 8.83 11.95
CA ILE A 134 -9.01 8.62 13.32
C ILE A 134 -10.22 8.23 14.16
N GLN A 135 -10.19 7.05 14.74
CA GLN A 135 -11.22 6.54 15.60
C GLN A 135 -10.59 5.79 16.77
N ASP A 136 -11.00 6.13 18.00
CA ASP A 136 -10.51 5.50 19.24
C ASP A 136 -8.98 5.50 19.38
N GLY A 137 -8.32 6.56 18.89
CA GLY A 137 -6.86 6.70 18.90
C GLY A 137 -6.13 5.90 17.80
N LEU A 138 -6.86 5.20 16.95
CA LEU A 138 -6.32 4.45 15.81
C LEU A 138 -6.41 5.30 14.54
N LEU A 139 -5.33 5.33 13.78
CA LEU A 139 -5.27 5.91 12.45
C LEU A 139 -5.57 4.82 11.42
N ARG A 140 -6.65 4.96 10.67
CA ARG A 140 -7.01 4.09 9.55
C ARG A 140 -6.83 4.81 8.24
N ILE A 141 -6.07 4.20 7.33
CA ILE A 141 -5.80 4.76 6.00
C ILE A 141 -6.17 3.71 4.95
N GLU A 142 -6.93 4.15 3.95
CA GLU A 142 -7.26 3.35 2.78
C GLU A 142 -6.57 3.92 1.55
N CYS A 143 -5.74 3.10 0.91
CA CYS A 143 -4.96 3.49 -0.24
C CYS A 143 -5.23 2.57 -1.43
N HIS A 144 -4.98 3.11 -2.62
CA HIS A 144 -5.00 2.35 -3.86
C HIS A 144 -3.80 2.73 -4.72
N LEU A 145 -3.24 1.76 -5.40
CA LEU A 145 -2.22 1.98 -6.42
C LEU A 145 -2.35 0.95 -7.55
N VAL A 146 -1.86 1.32 -8.72
CA VAL A 146 -1.75 0.41 -9.86
C VAL A 146 -0.28 0.19 -10.15
N LEU A 147 0.20 -1.01 -9.88
CA LEU A 147 1.59 -1.39 -10.11
C LEU A 147 1.76 -1.93 -11.53
N ASP A 148 2.66 -1.31 -12.29
CA ASP A 148 3.18 -1.91 -13.52
C ASP A 148 4.28 -2.90 -13.13
N ARG A 149 4.10 -4.17 -13.45
CA ARG A 149 5.08 -5.20 -13.10
C ARG A 149 6.22 -5.36 -14.10
N THR A 150 6.18 -4.64 -15.22
CA THR A 150 7.19 -4.79 -16.29
C THR A 150 8.61 -4.34 -15.92
N PRO A 151 8.83 -3.35 -15.03
CA PRO A 151 10.18 -3.01 -14.58
C PRO A 151 10.84 -4.09 -13.74
N PHE A 152 10.06 -5.00 -13.13
CA PHE A 152 10.59 -6.01 -12.23
C PHE A 152 11.03 -7.26 -12.99
N PRO A 153 12.07 -7.98 -12.52
CA PRO A 153 12.60 -9.17 -13.17
C PRO A 153 11.66 -10.40 -13.00
N MET A 154 10.49 -10.32 -13.61
CA MET A 154 9.45 -11.35 -13.62
C MET A 154 9.17 -11.81 -15.04
N LEU A 155 8.53 -12.97 -15.19
CA LEU A 155 8.06 -13.42 -16.50
C LEU A 155 7.23 -12.33 -17.19
N PRO A 156 7.48 -12.10 -18.50
CA PRO A 156 6.78 -11.06 -19.23
C PRO A 156 5.26 -11.30 -19.29
N PRO A 157 4.46 -10.27 -19.56
CA PRO A 157 3.00 -10.36 -19.66
C PRO A 157 2.47 -11.39 -20.67
N LEU A 158 3.29 -11.79 -21.63
CA LEU A 158 2.97 -12.81 -22.64
C LEU A 158 2.55 -14.16 -22.07
N ALA A 159 2.86 -14.43 -20.79
CA ALA A 159 2.40 -15.62 -20.07
C ALA A 159 0.93 -15.55 -19.61
N GLY A 160 0.12 -14.67 -20.19
CA GLY A 160 -1.32 -14.58 -19.92
C GLY A 160 -1.71 -13.79 -18.68
N VAL A 161 -0.75 -13.20 -17.95
CA VAL A 161 -1.03 -12.34 -16.77
C VAL A 161 -0.84 -10.88 -17.13
N SER A 162 -1.80 -10.05 -16.74
CA SER A 162 -1.78 -8.60 -17.00
C SER A 162 -0.47 -7.95 -16.55
N ARG A 163 -0.04 -6.95 -17.31
CA ARG A 163 1.04 -6.04 -16.95
C ARG A 163 0.72 -5.23 -15.68
N ARG A 164 -0.54 -4.86 -15.50
CA ARG A 164 -1.00 -4.03 -14.39
C ARG A 164 -1.61 -4.90 -13.30
N VAL A 165 -1.24 -4.58 -12.06
CA VAL A 165 -1.79 -5.15 -10.84
C VAL A 165 -2.43 -4.02 -10.04
N ASP A 166 -3.72 -4.12 -9.79
CA ASP A 166 -4.43 -3.22 -8.88
C ASP A 166 -4.17 -3.66 -7.44
N ILE A 167 -3.81 -2.73 -6.58
CA ILE A 167 -3.49 -2.98 -5.17
C ILE A 167 -4.34 -2.05 -4.31
N GLU A 168 -5.04 -2.64 -3.36
CA GLU A 168 -5.78 -1.97 -2.29
C GLU A 168 -5.08 -2.26 -0.97
N LEU A 169 -4.82 -1.21 -0.21
CA LEU A 169 -4.12 -1.27 1.05
C LEU A 169 -4.98 -0.59 2.12
N THR A 170 -5.29 -1.33 3.18
CA THR A 170 -5.89 -0.81 4.40
C THR A 170 -4.85 -0.88 5.50
N LEU A 171 -4.42 0.25 6.00
CA LEU A 171 -3.49 0.36 7.11
C LEU A 171 -4.23 0.80 8.37
N VAL A 172 -3.92 0.17 9.48
CA VAL A 172 -4.33 0.59 10.81
C VAL A 172 -3.07 0.82 11.62
N ALA A 173 -2.96 1.97 12.26
CA ALA A 173 -1.75 2.34 12.97
C ALA A 173 -2.08 3.02 14.31
N THR A 174 -1.23 2.81 15.30
CA THR A 174 -1.33 3.40 16.63
C THR A 174 -0.25 4.47 16.78
N LYS A 175 -0.62 5.60 17.37
CA LYS A 175 0.35 6.66 17.64
C LYS A 175 1.38 6.18 18.66
N ARG A 176 2.66 6.29 18.28
CA ARG A 176 3.77 5.95 19.18
C ARG A 176 3.81 6.98 20.32
N PRO A 177 3.92 6.55 21.59
CA PRO A 177 4.14 7.47 22.69
C PRO A 177 5.42 8.31 22.46
N PRO A 178 5.47 9.56 22.90
CA PRO A 178 6.68 10.36 22.83
C PRO A 178 7.79 9.70 23.68
N GLU A 179 9.00 9.62 23.14
CA GLU A 179 10.15 8.92 23.75
C GLU A 179 10.53 9.41 25.18
N HIS A 180 10.00 10.56 25.62
CA HIS A 180 10.30 11.13 26.93
C HIS A 180 9.48 10.52 28.10
N ALA A 181 8.50 9.66 27.84
CA ALA A 181 7.69 9.05 28.92
C ALA A 181 8.38 7.86 29.61
N ALA A 182 9.39 7.26 28.98
CA ALA A 182 10.09 6.09 29.51
C ALA A 182 11.22 6.41 30.51
N ALA A 183 11.57 7.69 30.70
CA ALA A 183 12.69 8.09 31.55
C ALA A 183 12.28 8.53 32.97
N LEU A 184 11.01 8.47 33.33
CA LEU A 184 10.50 8.94 34.65
C LEU A 184 10.04 7.81 35.59
N GLU A 185 10.23 6.55 35.22
CA GLU A 185 9.94 5.39 36.10
C GLU A 185 11.22 4.57 36.38
N SER A 186 12.26 5.24 36.87
CA SER A 186 13.44 4.54 37.41
C SER A 186 13.83 5.16 38.73
#